data_c033de63a1c7678979bfc3c00d7520cb
#
_entry.id   c033de63a1c7678979bfc3c00d7520cb
#
_cell.length_a   1.000
_cell.length_b   1.000
_cell.length_c   1.000
_cell.angle_alpha   90.00
_cell.angle_beta   90.00
_cell.angle_gamma   90.00
#
_symmetry.space_group_name_H-M   'P 1'
#
loop_
_entity.id
_entity.type
_entity.pdbx_description
1 polymer ?
#
loop_
_entity_poly.entity_id
_entity_poly.type
_entity_poly.pdbx_seq_one_letter_code
_entity_poly.pdbx_strand_id
1 'polypeptide(L)'
;MKDSIQKYFQVGTIQWMSHPPISYDLLDSIKSIASDEYFSAVEVTSIMDEETRKKVKHLLEQSHLKVCFGAQPSLLGPGLNPNDVDEDRRKQAEEVLIKAVDEAEYLGAGGIAFLAGKWEEDTKALAYEQLLKTTRSVCTHAAQKGMMVELEVFDFDMDKAALIGPAPYAARFAADMRTTHNNFGLLVDLSHFPTTTIFTPCLRISS
;
A
#
# COMPACT_ATOMS: atom_id res chain seq x y z
N MET A 1 -22.47 -19.03 -4.69
CA MET A 1 -22.06 -19.12 -3.27
C MET A 1 -23.32 -19.23 -2.42
N LYS A 2 -23.33 -20.06 -1.37
CA LYS A 2 -24.49 -20.17 -0.46
C LYS A 2 -24.48 -19.08 0.60
N ASP A 3 -23.34 -18.49 0.89
CA ASP A 3 -23.14 -17.48 1.95
C ASP A 3 -22.71 -16.13 1.35
N SER A 4 -22.92 -15.05 2.10
CA SER A 4 -22.42 -13.72 1.74
C SER A 4 -20.89 -13.68 1.76
N ILE A 5 -20.28 -12.89 0.87
CA ILE A 5 -18.83 -12.66 0.82
C ILE A 5 -18.29 -12.13 2.15
N GLN A 6 -19.05 -11.29 2.85
CA GLN A 6 -18.69 -10.70 4.15
C GLN A 6 -18.46 -11.74 5.25
N LYS A 7 -18.94 -12.98 5.05
CA LYS A 7 -18.65 -14.09 5.98
C LYS A 7 -17.16 -14.49 5.95
N TYR A 8 -16.50 -14.29 4.82
CA TYR A 8 -15.14 -14.77 4.56
C TYR A 8 -14.12 -13.65 4.43
N PHE A 9 -14.55 -12.46 3.98
CA PHE A 9 -13.70 -11.31 3.71
C PHE A 9 -14.30 -10.03 4.26
N GLN A 10 -13.44 -9.10 4.64
CA GLN A 10 -13.83 -7.71 4.79
C GLN A 10 -13.84 -7.09 3.41
N VAL A 11 -14.96 -6.47 3.04
CA VAL A 11 -15.10 -5.75 1.77
C VAL A 11 -14.84 -4.28 2.02
N GLY A 12 -13.90 -3.70 1.30
CA GLY A 12 -13.55 -2.30 1.42
C GLY A 12 -13.55 -1.57 0.09
N THR A 13 -13.39 -0.27 0.17
CA THR A 13 -13.20 0.59 -1.01
C THR A 13 -12.04 1.55 -0.79
N ILE A 14 -11.41 1.96 -1.88
CA ILE A 14 -10.37 2.99 -1.90
C ILE A 14 -11.08 4.34 -2.06
N GLN A 15 -11.03 5.19 -1.01
CA GLN A 15 -11.82 6.42 -0.95
C GLN A 15 -11.55 7.33 -2.16
N TRP A 16 -10.30 7.64 -2.49
CA TRP A 16 -9.98 8.58 -3.57
C TRP A 16 -10.20 8.03 -4.99
N MET A 17 -10.37 6.73 -5.13
CA MET A 17 -10.72 6.11 -6.41
C MET A 17 -12.23 6.03 -6.60
N SER A 18 -12.97 5.64 -5.58
CA SER A 18 -14.44 5.56 -5.62
C SER A 18 -15.09 6.95 -5.57
N HIS A 19 -14.44 7.90 -4.90
CA HIS A 19 -14.91 9.29 -4.76
C HIS A 19 -13.77 10.26 -5.09
N PRO A 20 -13.47 10.47 -6.38
CA PRO A 20 -12.34 11.32 -6.81
C PRO A 20 -12.46 12.75 -6.26
N PRO A 21 -11.37 13.37 -5.76
CA PRO A 21 -11.38 14.70 -5.14
C PRO A 21 -11.89 15.83 -6.04
N ILE A 22 -11.84 15.64 -7.36
CA ILE A 22 -12.37 16.61 -8.32
C ILE A 22 -13.90 16.70 -8.29
N SER A 23 -14.59 15.65 -7.81
CA SER A 23 -16.04 15.54 -7.85
C SER A 23 -16.68 15.43 -6.46
N TYR A 24 -15.92 15.13 -5.44
CA TYR A 24 -16.43 14.83 -4.10
C TYR A 24 -15.62 15.53 -3.01
N ASP A 25 -16.31 16.04 -1.99
CA ASP A 25 -15.70 16.44 -0.74
C ASP A 25 -15.22 15.21 0.04
N LEU A 26 -14.06 15.31 0.68
CA LEU A 26 -13.44 14.18 1.39
C LEU A 26 -14.31 13.72 2.56
N LEU A 27 -14.82 14.65 3.37
CA LEU A 27 -15.62 14.30 4.54
C LEU A 27 -16.95 13.67 4.15
N ASP A 28 -17.60 14.18 3.10
CA ASP A 28 -18.86 13.65 2.61
C ASP A 28 -18.67 12.29 1.95
N SER A 29 -17.55 12.07 1.28
CA SER A 29 -17.21 10.75 0.71
C SER A 29 -17.02 9.71 1.80
N ILE A 30 -16.29 10.02 2.88
CA ILE A 30 -16.08 9.11 4.01
C ILE A 30 -17.41 8.83 4.72
N LYS A 31 -18.27 9.82 4.93
CA LYS A 31 -19.63 9.62 5.47
C LYS A 31 -20.46 8.69 4.60
N SER A 32 -20.39 8.89 3.27
CA SER A 32 -21.11 8.04 2.31
C SER A 32 -20.67 6.59 2.43
N ILE A 33 -19.35 6.35 2.45
CA ILE A 33 -18.79 5.00 2.61
C ILE A 33 -19.17 4.40 3.97
N ALA A 34 -19.09 5.17 5.05
CA ALA A 34 -19.42 4.72 6.40
C ALA A 34 -20.93 4.43 6.59
N SER A 35 -21.78 5.01 5.74
CA SER A 35 -23.23 4.77 5.77
C SER A 35 -23.66 3.59 4.90
N ASP A 36 -22.75 3.04 4.09
CA ASP A 36 -23.03 1.89 3.24
C ASP A 36 -22.64 0.60 3.99
N GLU A 37 -23.64 -0.18 4.37
CA GLU A 37 -23.48 -1.46 5.09
C GLU A 37 -22.72 -2.53 4.29
N TYR A 38 -22.53 -2.32 2.98
CA TYR A 38 -21.76 -3.23 2.14
C TYR A 38 -20.28 -3.19 2.47
N PHE A 39 -19.74 -2.02 2.83
CA PHE A 39 -18.34 -1.85 3.14
C PHE A 39 -18.05 -2.03 4.65
N SER A 40 -17.02 -2.79 4.95
CA SER A 40 -16.46 -2.98 6.30
C SER A 40 -15.04 -2.43 6.45
N ALA A 41 -14.48 -1.89 5.37
CA ALA A 41 -13.16 -1.27 5.35
C ALA A 41 -13.12 -0.08 4.39
N VAL A 42 -12.23 0.87 4.65
CA VAL A 42 -11.92 1.99 3.76
C VAL A 42 -10.41 2.19 3.70
N GLU A 43 -9.89 2.38 2.51
CA GLU A 43 -8.51 2.82 2.33
C GLU A 43 -8.49 4.34 2.10
N VAL A 44 -7.74 5.05 2.94
CA VAL A 44 -7.50 6.49 2.84
C VAL A 44 -6.04 6.76 2.50
N THR A 45 -5.74 7.97 2.06
CA THR A 45 -4.37 8.42 1.79
C THR A 45 -4.05 9.69 2.57
N SER A 46 -2.86 10.24 2.40
CA SER A 46 -2.39 11.42 3.12
C SER A 46 -3.31 12.63 2.95
N ILE A 47 -3.59 13.31 4.06
CA ILE A 47 -4.46 14.48 4.16
C ILE A 47 -3.61 15.66 4.64
N MET A 48 -3.27 16.55 3.72
CA MET A 48 -2.36 17.66 3.99
C MET A 48 -2.94 18.69 4.96
N ASP A 49 -4.25 18.98 4.86
CA ASP A 49 -4.92 19.93 5.75
C ASP A 49 -5.18 19.31 7.13
N GLU A 50 -4.56 19.90 8.16
CA GLU A 50 -4.63 19.39 9.53
C GLU A 50 -6.05 19.37 10.10
N GLU A 51 -6.86 20.38 9.82
CA GLU A 51 -8.23 20.46 10.32
C GLU A 51 -9.13 19.42 9.65
N THR A 52 -8.97 19.20 8.36
CA THR A 52 -9.64 18.13 7.63
C THR A 52 -9.21 16.76 8.16
N ARG A 53 -7.92 16.56 8.39
CA ARG A 53 -7.38 15.32 8.95
C ARG A 53 -7.96 14.98 10.33
N LYS A 54 -8.11 15.98 11.21
CA LYS A 54 -8.77 15.81 12.51
C LYS A 54 -10.24 15.40 12.37
N LYS A 55 -10.98 16.03 11.44
CA LYS A 55 -12.38 15.70 11.19
C LYS A 55 -12.52 14.29 10.60
N VAL A 56 -11.64 13.91 9.67
CA VAL A 56 -11.61 12.55 9.09
C VAL A 56 -11.34 11.52 10.18
N LYS A 57 -10.32 11.74 11.03
CA LYS A 57 -10.04 10.87 12.18
C LYS A 57 -11.31 10.65 13.02
N HIS A 58 -11.98 11.72 13.40
CA HIS A 58 -13.18 11.64 14.23
C HIS A 58 -14.31 10.84 13.55
N LEU A 59 -14.51 11.02 12.24
CA LEU A 59 -15.50 10.24 11.48
C LEU A 59 -15.12 8.74 11.45
N LEU A 60 -13.86 8.44 11.21
CA LEU A 60 -13.37 7.05 11.15
C LEU A 60 -13.49 6.36 12.52
N GLU A 61 -13.17 7.05 13.61
CA GLU A 61 -13.32 6.54 14.98
C GLU A 61 -14.79 6.22 15.36
N GLN A 62 -15.75 6.94 14.78
CA GLN A 62 -17.17 6.73 15.00
C GLN A 62 -17.79 5.70 14.03
N SER A 63 -17.06 5.33 12.99
CA SER A 63 -17.52 4.37 12.01
C SER A 63 -17.24 2.93 12.42
N HIS A 64 -17.88 1.99 11.75
CA HIS A 64 -17.60 0.55 11.87
C HIS A 64 -16.46 0.10 10.93
N LEU A 65 -15.90 1.03 10.15
CA LEU A 65 -14.94 0.71 9.09
C LEU A 65 -13.56 0.41 9.66
N LYS A 66 -12.94 -0.67 9.17
CA LYS A 66 -11.51 -0.87 9.32
C LYS A 66 -10.76 0.09 8.41
N VAL A 67 -9.81 0.81 8.97
CA VAL A 67 -9.02 1.80 8.21
C VAL A 67 -7.77 1.14 7.64
N CYS A 68 -7.55 1.31 6.34
CA CYS A 68 -6.32 1.01 5.62
C CYS A 68 -5.71 2.33 5.10
N PHE A 69 -4.41 2.36 4.88
CA PHE A 69 -3.73 3.57 4.42
C PHE A 69 -2.85 3.29 3.21
N GLY A 70 -3.17 3.96 2.08
CA GLY A 70 -2.40 3.91 0.85
C GLY A 70 -1.38 5.05 0.78
N ALA A 71 -0.08 4.73 0.84
CA ALA A 71 1.00 5.70 0.69
C ALA A 71 1.47 5.86 -0.78
N GLN A 72 0.88 5.12 -1.73
CA GLN A 72 1.23 5.20 -3.15
C GLN A 72 1.14 6.63 -3.71
N PRO A 73 0.06 7.40 -3.46
CA PRO A 73 -0.03 8.78 -3.94
C PRO A 73 1.08 9.69 -3.42
N SER A 74 1.55 9.46 -2.19
CA SER A 74 2.62 10.24 -1.56
C SER A 74 3.99 10.02 -2.21
N LEU A 75 4.20 8.90 -2.88
CA LEU A 75 5.39 8.62 -3.68
C LEU A 75 5.22 9.05 -5.13
N LEU A 76 4.08 8.68 -5.74
CA LEU A 76 3.83 8.89 -7.16
C LEU A 76 3.68 10.38 -7.52
N GLY A 77 2.99 11.15 -6.68
CA GLY A 77 2.75 12.57 -6.91
C GLY A 77 4.05 13.39 -7.08
N PRO A 78 5.00 13.32 -6.13
CA PRO A 78 6.28 13.99 -6.24
C PRO A 78 7.34 13.23 -7.06
N GLY A 79 7.04 12.03 -7.58
CA GLY A 79 7.98 11.22 -8.34
C GLY A 79 9.11 10.61 -7.51
N LEU A 80 8.83 10.26 -6.26
CA LEU A 80 9.80 9.65 -5.36
C LEU A 80 9.93 8.14 -5.61
N ASN A 81 11.16 7.64 -5.50
CA ASN A 81 11.47 6.24 -5.74
C ASN A 81 12.10 5.59 -4.50
N PRO A 82 11.40 4.67 -3.80
CA PRO A 82 11.91 4.02 -2.60
C PRO A 82 13.08 3.05 -2.88
N ASN A 83 13.34 2.73 -4.14
CA ASN A 83 14.48 1.93 -4.59
C ASN A 83 15.48 2.74 -5.44
N ASP A 84 15.49 4.07 -5.32
CA ASP A 84 16.43 4.91 -6.07
C ASP A 84 17.88 4.49 -5.78
N VAL A 85 18.68 4.42 -6.83
CA VAL A 85 20.11 4.08 -6.71
C VAL A 85 20.91 5.23 -6.10
N ASP A 86 20.41 6.46 -6.20
CA ASP A 86 20.93 7.61 -5.46
C ASP A 86 20.38 7.57 -4.02
N GLU A 87 21.31 7.49 -3.07
CA GLU A 87 20.98 7.33 -1.65
C GLU A 87 20.20 8.51 -1.06
N ASP A 88 20.46 9.73 -1.51
CA ASP A 88 19.76 10.91 -0.99
C ASP A 88 18.32 10.96 -1.50
N ARG A 89 18.07 10.58 -2.74
CA ARG A 89 16.73 10.46 -3.32
C ARG A 89 15.96 9.30 -2.68
N ARG A 90 16.63 8.16 -2.46
CA ARG A 90 16.04 7.04 -1.73
C ARG A 90 15.58 7.44 -0.32
N LYS A 91 16.43 8.18 0.41
CA LYS A 91 16.11 8.66 1.76
C LYS A 91 14.92 9.62 1.77
N GLN A 92 14.77 10.47 0.75
CA GLN A 92 13.59 11.33 0.63
C GLN A 92 12.31 10.49 0.53
N ALA A 93 12.31 9.40 -0.24
CA ALA A 93 11.19 8.48 -0.31
C ALA A 93 10.95 7.77 1.04
N GLU A 94 12.02 7.32 1.70
CA GLU A 94 11.94 6.70 3.04
C GLU A 94 11.31 7.64 4.06
N GLU A 95 11.73 8.91 4.12
CA GLU A 95 11.17 9.91 5.04
C GLU A 95 9.67 10.15 4.80
N VAL A 96 9.24 10.16 3.55
CA VAL A 96 7.82 10.29 3.21
C VAL A 96 7.03 9.07 3.69
N LEU A 97 7.56 7.85 3.53
CA LEU A 97 6.92 6.63 4.03
C LEU A 97 6.88 6.58 5.56
N ILE A 98 7.91 7.04 6.26
CA ILE A 98 7.92 7.16 7.73
C ILE A 98 6.80 8.11 8.20
N LYS A 99 6.66 9.27 7.56
CA LYS A 99 5.56 10.20 7.85
C LYS A 99 4.19 9.59 7.53
N ALA A 100 4.10 8.79 6.48
CA ALA A 100 2.88 8.06 6.15
C ALA A 100 2.49 7.04 7.23
N VAL A 101 3.46 6.36 7.85
CA VAL A 101 3.20 5.48 9.02
C VAL A 101 2.64 6.29 10.19
N ASP A 102 3.22 7.46 10.50
CA ASP A 102 2.73 8.30 11.60
C ASP A 102 1.31 8.82 11.34
N GLU A 103 1.02 9.24 10.12
CA GLU A 103 -0.32 9.69 9.73
C GLU A 103 -1.34 8.53 9.73
N ALA A 104 -0.95 7.37 9.24
CA ALA A 104 -1.77 6.16 9.24
C ALA A 104 -2.15 5.75 10.67
N GLU A 105 -1.19 5.74 11.60
CA GLU A 105 -1.47 5.52 13.03
C GLU A 105 -2.44 6.56 13.58
N TYR A 106 -2.22 7.83 13.29
CA TYR A 106 -3.10 8.92 13.74
C TYR A 106 -4.55 8.71 13.25
N LEU A 107 -4.74 8.23 12.03
CA LEU A 107 -6.05 7.95 11.44
C LEU A 107 -6.65 6.61 11.88
N GLY A 108 -5.92 5.80 12.68
CA GLY A 108 -6.39 4.52 13.18
C GLY A 108 -6.21 3.35 12.21
N ALA A 109 -5.35 3.50 11.20
CA ALA A 109 -5.04 2.42 10.28
C ALA A 109 -4.18 1.32 10.93
N GLY A 110 -4.44 0.07 10.57
CA GLY A 110 -3.67 -1.09 11.03
C GLY A 110 -2.36 -1.31 10.28
N GLY A 111 -2.09 -0.55 9.24
CA GLY A 111 -0.89 -0.63 8.40
C GLY A 111 -0.91 0.33 7.24
N ILE A 112 0.19 0.36 6.50
CA ILE A 112 0.34 1.12 5.26
C ILE A 112 0.64 0.21 4.08
N ALA A 113 0.19 0.62 2.90
CA ALA A 113 0.59 0.03 1.62
C ALA A 113 1.38 1.04 0.80
N PHE A 114 2.40 0.58 0.10
CA PHE A 114 3.17 1.39 -0.86
C PHE A 114 3.68 0.51 -2.00
N LEU A 115 4.25 1.11 -3.05
CA LEU A 115 4.78 0.39 -4.22
C LEU A 115 6.29 0.62 -4.37
N ALA A 116 6.97 -0.33 -5.05
CA ALA A 116 8.32 -0.10 -5.53
C ALA A 116 8.31 0.94 -6.67
N GLY A 117 9.42 1.66 -6.81
CA GLY A 117 9.59 2.58 -7.93
C GLY A 117 10.18 1.92 -9.18
N LYS A 118 10.43 2.73 -10.20
CA LYS A 118 11.07 2.33 -11.47
C LYS A 118 12.47 1.77 -11.25
N TRP A 119 12.91 1.00 -12.20
CA TRP A 119 14.22 0.33 -12.20
C TRP A 119 14.81 0.29 -13.60
N GLU A 120 16.11 0.04 -13.68
CA GLU A 120 16.85 -0.18 -14.92
C GLU A 120 17.65 -1.48 -14.80
N GLU A 121 17.83 -2.20 -15.92
CA GLU A 121 18.43 -3.53 -15.93
C GLU A 121 19.86 -3.52 -15.33
N ASP A 122 20.67 -2.52 -15.70
CA ASP A 122 22.06 -2.40 -15.26
C ASP A 122 22.19 -2.15 -13.76
N THR A 123 21.18 -1.56 -13.13
CA THR A 123 21.18 -1.18 -11.70
C THR A 123 20.16 -1.96 -10.88
N LYS A 124 19.50 -2.93 -11.46
CA LYS A 124 18.41 -3.70 -10.82
C LYS A 124 18.78 -4.32 -9.47
N ALA A 125 19.99 -4.90 -9.40
CA ALA A 125 20.48 -5.50 -8.17
C ALA A 125 20.66 -4.45 -7.06
N LEU A 126 21.22 -3.28 -7.39
CA LEU A 126 21.38 -2.17 -6.46
C LEU A 126 20.00 -1.61 -6.05
N ALA A 127 19.10 -1.42 -7.00
CA ALA A 127 17.72 -0.97 -6.71
C ALA A 127 17.00 -1.95 -5.75
N TYR A 128 17.21 -3.24 -5.90
CA TYR A 128 16.67 -4.25 -4.98
C TYR A 128 17.20 -4.08 -3.54
N GLU A 129 18.51 -3.91 -3.38
CA GLU A 129 19.12 -3.66 -2.07
C GLU A 129 18.65 -2.33 -1.46
N GLN A 130 18.49 -1.30 -2.26
CA GLN A 130 17.95 -0.01 -1.81
C GLN A 130 16.49 -0.14 -1.33
N LEU A 131 15.66 -0.91 -2.06
CA LEU A 131 14.30 -1.17 -1.63
C LEU A 131 14.26 -1.95 -0.30
N LEU A 132 15.14 -2.95 -0.13
CA LEU A 132 15.26 -3.67 1.14
C LEU A 132 15.60 -2.72 2.30
N LYS A 133 16.55 -1.78 2.12
CA LYS A 133 16.88 -0.78 3.14
C LYS A 133 15.68 0.07 3.52
N THR A 134 15.02 0.67 2.53
CA THR A 134 13.84 1.50 2.74
C THR A 134 12.73 0.73 3.45
N THR A 135 12.40 -0.46 2.95
CA THR A 135 11.32 -1.27 3.52
C THR A 135 11.62 -1.71 4.95
N ARG A 136 12.87 -2.08 5.26
CA ARG A 136 13.29 -2.43 6.64
C ARG A 136 13.17 -1.26 7.59
N SER A 137 13.58 -0.06 7.18
CA SER A 137 13.43 1.16 7.97
C SER A 137 11.96 1.45 8.28
N VAL A 138 11.11 1.40 7.26
CA VAL A 138 9.66 1.61 7.40
C VAL A 138 9.02 0.54 8.29
N CYS A 139 9.36 -0.75 8.09
CA CYS A 139 8.87 -1.84 8.94
C CYS A 139 9.30 -1.70 10.40
N THR A 140 10.55 -1.28 10.65
CA THR A 140 11.05 -1.02 12.01
C THR A 140 10.24 0.07 12.70
N HIS A 141 9.97 1.18 12.00
CA HIS A 141 9.16 2.28 12.54
C HIS A 141 7.70 1.84 12.77
N ALA A 142 7.09 1.16 11.81
CA ALA A 142 5.74 0.66 11.90
C ALA A 142 5.55 -0.38 13.01
N ALA A 143 6.56 -1.23 13.25
CA ALA A 143 6.53 -2.23 14.32
C ALA A 143 6.40 -1.61 15.72
N GLN A 144 7.01 -0.43 15.97
CA GLN A 144 6.88 0.30 17.23
C GLN A 144 5.44 0.72 17.52
N LYS A 145 4.60 0.78 16.49
CA LYS A 145 3.18 1.17 16.52
C LYS A 145 2.25 -0.05 16.35
N GLY A 146 2.80 -1.26 16.26
CA GLY A 146 2.02 -2.48 16.03
C GLY A 146 1.40 -2.58 14.63
N MET A 147 1.95 -1.85 13.65
CA MET A 147 1.40 -1.72 12.32
C MET A 147 2.07 -2.65 11.31
N MET A 148 1.29 -3.10 10.33
CA MET A 148 1.76 -3.85 9.16
C MET A 148 2.27 -2.90 8.07
N VAL A 149 3.19 -3.41 7.27
CA VAL A 149 3.69 -2.74 6.05
C VAL A 149 3.50 -3.69 4.88
N GLU A 150 2.81 -3.23 3.86
CA GLU A 150 2.50 -4.03 2.67
C GLU A 150 3.12 -3.39 1.43
N LEU A 151 3.89 -4.19 0.67
CA LEU A 151 4.39 -3.79 -0.63
C LEU A 151 3.45 -4.28 -1.71
N GLU A 152 2.91 -3.34 -2.47
CA GLU A 152 2.04 -3.67 -3.60
C GLU A 152 2.82 -4.24 -4.77
N VAL A 153 2.37 -5.39 -5.27
CA VAL A 153 2.89 -6.00 -6.49
C VAL A 153 2.25 -5.30 -7.67
N PHE A 154 3.06 -4.56 -8.43
CA PHE A 154 2.60 -3.67 -9.50
C PHE A 154 3.02 -4.18 -10.88
N ASP A 155 2.55 -3.48 -11.94
CA ASP A 155 3.01 -3.75 -13.31
C ASP A 155 4.52 -3.52 -13.42
N PHE A 156 5.17 -4.45 -14.11
CA PHE A 156 6.63 -4.52 -14.18
C PHE A 156 7.21 -3.82 -15.42
N ASP A 157 6.47 -3.84 -16.53
CA ASP A 157 6.94 -3.44 -17.85
C ASP A 157 5.98 -2.49 -18.60
N MET A 158 4.96 -1.96 -17.91
CA MET A 158 3.95 -1.10 -18.52
C MET A 158 3.98 0.33 -17.94
N ASP A 159 2.92 0.74 -17.25
CA ASP A 159 2.70 2.12 -16.79
C ASP A 159 3.68 2.52 -15.66
N LYS A 160 3.68 1.81 -14.57
CA LYS A 160 4.55 2.12 -13.43
C LYS A 160 5.94 1.51 -13.57
N ALA A 161 6.05 0.40 -14.29
CA ALA A 161 7.29 -0.33 -14.48
C ALA A 161 8.04 -0.55 -13.14
N ALA A 162 7.27 -1.01 -12.12
CA ALA A 162 7.77 -1.12 -10.76
C ALA A 162 8.73 -2.31 -10.61
N LEU A 163 9.77 -2.15 -9.79
CA LEU A 163 10.80 -3.18 -9.56
C LEU A 163 10.20 -4.50 -9.08
N ILE A 164 9.17 -4.46 -8.25
CA ILE A 164 8.49 -5.64 -7.72
C ILE A 164 7.17 -5.85 -8.47
N GLY A 165 7.24 -6.67 -9.52
CA GLY A 165 6.10 -7.04 -10.38
C GLY A 165 5.98 -8.55 -10.56
N PRO A 166 6.98 -9.25 -11.15
CA PRO A 166 6.90 -10.69 -11.36
C PRO A 166 6.77 -11.49 -10.06
N ALA A 167 5.84 -12.44 -10.00
CA ALA A 167 5.54 -13.21 -8.81
C ALA A 167 6.77 -13.90 -8.15
N PRO A 168 7.71 -14.51 -8.89
CA PRO A 168 8.92 -15.08 -8.27
C PRO A 168 9.78 -14.02 -7.59
N TYR A 169 9.85 -12.80 -8.15
CA TYR A 169 10.64 -11.70 -7.61
C TYR A 169 9.98 -11.10 -6.36
N ALA A 170 8.66 -10.94 -6.38
CA ALA A 170 7.88 -10.53 -5.21
C ALA A 170 7.97 -11.55 -4.07
N ALA A 171 7.88 -12.85 -4.38
CA ALA A 171 8.03 -13.91 -3.38
C ALA A 171 9.43 -13.90 -2.75
N ARG A 172 10.50 -13.70 -3.54
CA ARG A 172 11.86 -13.55 -3.05
C ARG A 172 11.98 -12.34 -2.11
N PHE A 173 11.48 -11.19 -2.53
CA PHE A 173 11.51 -9.97 -1.71
C PHE A 173 10.79 -10.17 -0.38
N ALA A 174 9.62 -10.80 -0.40
CA ALA A 174 8.88 -11.10 0.83
C ALA A 174 9.64 -12.07 1.74
N ALA A 175 10.31 -13.07 1.18
CA ALA A 175 11.16 -13.99 1.95
C ALA A 175 12.32 -13.24 2.63
N ASP A 176 13.05 -12.40 1.87
CA ASP A 176 14.19 -11.62 2.38
C ASP A 176 13.74 -10.63 3.48
N MET A 177 12.58 -9.98 3.33
CA MET A 177 12.02 -9.09 4.34
C MET A 177 11.62 -9.83 5.62
N ARG A 178 10.95 -10.97 5.49
CA ARG A 178 10.45 -11.76 6.63
C ARG A 178 11.53 -12.44 7.46
N THR A 179 12.79 -12.46 6.98
CA THR A 179 13.92 -12.89 7.82
C THR A 179 14.12 -11.99 9.04
N THR A 180 13.69 -10.72 8.97
CA THR A 180 13.94 -9.71 10.01
C THR A 180 12.68 -8.98 10.47
N HIS A 181 11.61 -8.96 9.68
CA HIS A 181 10.40 -8.19 9.95
C HIS A 181 9.13 -9.01 9.73
N ASN A 182 8.51 -9.46 10.82
CA ASN A 182 7.26 -10.23 10.79
C ASN A 182 6.04 -9.37 10.42
N ASN A 183 6.16 -8.05 10.51
CA ASN A 183 5.13 -7.08 10.15
C ASN A 183 5.19 -6.66 8.69
N PHE A 184 5.79 -7.48 7.81
CA PHE A 184 5.83 -7.25 6.36
C PHE A 184 4.92 -8.21 5.61
N GLY A 185 4.17 -7.69 4.64
CA GLY A 185 3.31 -8.42 3.70
C GLY A 185 3.44 -7.96 2.25
N LEU A 186 2.79 -8.68 1.35
CA LEU A 186 2.56 -8.25 -0.03
C LEU A 186 1.08 -7.91 -0.19
N LEU A 187 0.80 -6.79 -0.83
CA LEU A 187 -0.52 -6.46 -1.35
C LEU A 187 -0.57 -6.90 -2.81
N VAL A 188 -1.60 -7.67 -3.15
CA VAL A 188 -1.79 -8.20 -4.50
C VAL A 188 -3.03 -7.58 -5.12
N ASP A 189 -2.83 -6.70 -6.09
CA ASP A 189 -3.90 -6.15 -6.90
C ASP A 189 -4.03 -6.96 -8.19
N LEU A 190 -5.21 -7.54 -8.41
CA LEU A 190 -5.50 -8.36 -9.59
C LEU A 190 -5.47 -7.55 -10.88
N SER A 191 -5.67 -6.22 -10.81
CA SER A 191 -5.64 -5.34 -11.97
C SER A 191 -4.22 -5.15 -12.56
N HIS A 192 -3.20 -5.43 -11.75
CA HIS A 192 -1.79 -5.33 -12.17
C HIS A 192 -1.21 -6.64 -12.70
N PHE A 193 -1.98 -7.72 -12.73
CA PHE A 193 -1.51 -8.93 -13.38
C PHE A 193 -1.44 -8.72 -14.90
N PRO A 194 -0.29 -9.01 -15.53
CA PRO A 194 -0.15 -8.88 -16.96
C PRO A 194 -1.19 -9.73 -17.67
N THR A 195 -1.93 -9.14 -18.60
CA THR A 195 -2.89 -9.80 -19.47
C THR A 195 -2.22 -10.72 -20.49
N THR A 196 -0.90 -10.74 -20.56
CA THR A 196 -0.08 -11.57 -21.43
C THR A 196 0.43 -12.81 -20.70
N THR A 197 -0.01 -13.93 -21.12
CA THR A 197 0.48 -15.35 -21.17
C THR A 197 1.70 -15.77 -20.33
N ILE A 198 2.10 -15.15 -19.26
CA ILE A 198 3.10 -15.66 -18.34
C ILE A 198 2.43 -16.17 -17.05
N PHE A 199 1.24 -16.75 -17.18
CA PHE A 199 0.77 -17.73 -16.22
C PHE A 199 1.41 -19.08 -16.54
N THR A 200 2.69 -19.21 -16.28
CA THR A 200 3.23 -20.53 -16.00
C THR A 200 2.52 -21.01 -14.73
N PRO A 201 1.89 -22.20 -14.73
CA PRO A 201 1.02 -22.62 -13.64
C PRO A 201 1.83 -22.92 -12.38
N CYS A 202 2.11 -21.88 -11.60
CA CYS A 202 2.70 -22.00 -10.25
C CYS A 202 1.64 -22.02 -9.14
N LEU A 203 0.36 -22.07 -9.50
CA LEU A 203 -0.73 -22.33 -8.57
C LEU A 203 -1.09 -23.81 -8.61
N ARG A 204 -0.16 -24.71 -8.30
CA ARG A 204 -0.51 -25.96 -7.65
C ARG A 204 -0.67 -25.68 -6.16
N ILE A 205 -1.87 -25.33 -5.77
CA ILE A 205 -2.32 -25.50 -4.39
C ILE A 205 -2.35 -27.02 -4.20
N SER A 206 -1.33 -27.56 -3.55
CA SER A 206 -1.37 -28.93 -3.07
C SER A 206 -2.46 -29.01 -2.00
N SER A 207 -3.47 -29.78 -2.32
CA SER A 207 -4.54 -30.25 -1.45
C SER A 207 -3.99 -30.97 -0.21
#